data_0392020df46cb4101792aacc622f2007
#
_entry.id   0392020df46cb4101792aacc622f2007
#
_cell.length_a   1.000
_cell.length_b   1.000
_cell.length_c   1.000
_cell.angle_alpha   90.00
_cell.angle_beta   90.00
_cell.angle_gamma   90.00
#
_symmetry.space_group_name_H-M   'P 1'
#
loop_
_entity.id
_entity.type
_entity.pdbx_description
1 polymer ?
#
loop_
_entity_poly.entity_id
_entity_poly.type
_entity_poly.pdbx_seq_one_letter_code
_entity_poly.pdbx_strand_id
1 'polypeptide(L)'
;MRNLFKDKNGCFKHLLGYGLALEQGTTKGYHAHLMLIYNGSERCQDWYLANEVIQKWQEITQGLGYGVNNNTHEKKKQYADRGLLGIGMIHRNQPLEMQNALNVASYLTQPEKYLQRMLIKPKANKPKRTFFKGVYREHGRNYKINLPKSAGVGVWSEQDVDDLLDEPMVIEL
;
A
#
# COMPACT_ATOMS: atom_id res chain seq x y z
N MET A 1 -4.45 14.57 -3.37
CA MET A 1 -4.68 13.16 -3.01
C MET A 1 -5.86 12.91 -2.07
N ARG A 2 -5.93 13.49 -0.87
CA ARG A 2 -7.05 13.20 0.06
C ARG A 2 -8.45 13.38 -0.53
N ASN A 3 -8.65 14.32 -1.42
CA ASN A 3 -9.95 14.57 -2.06
C ASN A 3 -10.26 13.54 -3.15
N LEU A 4 -9.24 12.96 -3.79
CA LEU A 4 -9.41 11.92 -4.81
C LEU A 4 -9.95 10.62 -4.24
N PHE A 5 -9.48 10.20 -3.06
CA PHE A 5 -9.98 8.99 -2.40
C PHE A 5 -11.40 9.12 -1.87
N LYS A 6 -11.94 10.34 -1.81
CA LYS A 6 -13.34 10.58 -1.46
C LYS A 6 -14.29 10.46 -2.66
N ASP A 7 -13.74 10.59 -3.85
CA ASP A 7 -14.49 10.37 -5.08
C ASP A 7 -14.71 8.87 -5.25
N LYS A 8 -15.93 8.43 -4.95
CA LYS A 8 -16.34 7.03 -5.05
C LYS A 8 -16.61 6.58 -6.49
N ASN A 9 -16.06 7.25 -7.47
CA ASN A 9 -16.19 6.94 -8.89
C ASN A 9 -14.88 6.35 -9.44
N GLY A 10 -14.96 5.74 -10.63
CA GLY A 10 -13.80 5.20 -11.33
C GLY A 10 -13.01 4.19 -10.49
N CYS A 11 -11.69 4.34 -10.44
CA CYS A 11 -10.79 3.44 -9.73
C CYS A 11 -10.98 3.45 -8.20
N PHE A 12 -11.65 4.44 -7.62
CA PHE A 12 -11.90 4.51 -6.17
C PHE A 12 -13.30 4.03 -5.75
N LYS A 13 -14.09 3.55 -6.70
CA LYS A 13 -15.38 2.93 -6.39
C LYS A 13 -15.16 1.64 -5.57
N HIS A 14 -15.93 1.45 -4.49
CA HIS A 14 -15.82 0.34 -3.53
C HIS A 14 -14.51 0.29 -2.73
N LEU A 15 -13.77 1.41 -2.68
CA LEU A 15 -12.60 1.53 -1.80
C LEU A 15 -13.05 1.54 -0.34
N LEU A 16 -12.52 0.61 0.46
CA LEU A 16 -12.78 0.49 1.90
C LEU A 16 -11.73 1.21 2.74
N GLY A 17 -10.50 1.33 2.23
CA GLY A 17 -9.44 1.99 2.96
C GLY A 17 -8.18 2.20 2.13
N TYR A 18 -7.27 2.99 2.68
CA TYR A 18 -5.95 3.18 2.10
C TYR A 18 -4.88 3.43 3.16
N GLY A 19 -3.65 3.08 2.84
CA GLY A 19 -2.44 3.52 3.49
C GLY A 19 -1.53 4.20 2.47
N LEU A 20 -0.92 5.32 2.84
CA LEU A 20 0.03 6.06 2.02
C LEU A 20 1.20 6.47 2.88
N ALA A 21 2.39 5.98 2.55
CA ALA A 21 3.65 6.41 3.13
C ALA A 21 4.40 7.30 2.13
N LEU A 22 4.84 8.46 2.58
CA LEU A 22 5.72 9.35 1.82
C LEU A 22 7.14 9.18 2.34
N GLU A 23 8.06 8.92 1.44
CA GLU A 23 9.43 8.59 1.78
C GLU A 23 10.40 9.40 0.90
N GLN A 24 11.63 9.54 1.35
CA GLN A 24 12.69 10.14 0.58
C GLN A 24 13.95 9.26 0.68
N GLY A 25 14.23 8.53 -0.38
CA GLY A 25 15.43 7.75 -0.52
C GLY A 25 16.63 8.59 -0.93
N THR A 26 17.83 8.13 -0.63
CA THR A 26 19.08 8.79 -1.03
C THR A 26 19.34 8.74 -2.54
N THR A 27 18.83 7.67 -3.18
CA THR A 27 19.02 7.43 -4.62
C THR A 27 17.73 7.67 -5.43
N LYS A 28 16.56 7.36 -4.85
CA LYS A 28 15.28 7.41 -5.55
C LYS A 28 14.53 8.74 -5.39
N GLY A 29 15.04 9.67 -4.57
CA GLY A 29 14.35 10.94 -4.33
C GLY A 29 13.05 10.76 -3.53
N TYR A 30 12.07 11.65 -3.78
CA TYR A 30 10.74 11.56 -3.16
C TYR A 30 9.91 10.47 -3.82
N HIS A 31 9.38 9.57 -3.01
CA HIS A 31 8.48 8.52 -3.47
C HIS A 31 7.38 8.21 -2.46
N ALA A 32 6.38 7.47 -2.88
CA ALA A 32 5.27 7.11 -2.04
C ALA A 32 4.88 5.64 -2.24
N HIS A 33 4.63 4.95 -1.14
CA HIS A 33 4.01 3.63 -1.14
C HIS A 33 2.51 3.78 -0.89
N LEU A 34 1.70 3.30 -1.81
CA LEU A 34 0.25 3.37 -1.72
C LEU A 34 -0.35 1.97 -1.65
N MET A 35 -1.05 1.68 -0.56
CA MET A 35 -1.88 0.49 -0.40
C MET A 35 -3.35 0.89 -0.47
N LEU A 36 -4.13 0.22 -1.31
CA LEU A 36 -5.57 0.40 -1.45
C LEU A 36 -6.29 -0.89 -1.07
N ILE A 37 -7.34 -0.77 -0.28
CA ILE A 37 -8.15 -1.89 0.21
C ILE A 37 -9.55 -1.73 -0.34
N TYR A 38 -9.96 -2.68 -1.18
CA TYR A 38 -11.27 -2.70 -1.81
C TYR A 38 -12.20 -3.76 -1.21
N ASN A 39 -13.50 -3.60 -1.45
CA ASN A 39 -14.45 -4.67 -1.24
C ASN A 39 -14.24 -5.74 -2.31
N GLY A 40 -13.63 -6.87 -1.96
CA GLY A 40 -13.29 -7.95 -2.87
C GLY A 40 -14.49 -8.62 -3.54
N SER A 41 -15.70 -8.49 -2.97
CA SER A 41 -16.94 -8.96 -3.60
C SER A 41 -17.38 -8.08 -4.77
N GLU A 42 -16.91 -6.84 -4.83
CA GLU A 42 -17.27 -5.84 -5.83
C GLU A 42 -16.14 -5.54 -6.81
N ARG A 43 -14.88 -5.70 -6.36
CA ARG A 43 -13.67 -5.37 -7.12
C ARG A 43 -12.59 -6.42 -6.87
N CYS A 44 -12.24 -7.19 -7.89
CA CYS A 44 -11.20 -8.23 -7.82
C CYS A 44 -10.10 -8.08 -8.89
N GLN A 45 -10.18 -7.07 -9.76
CA GLN A 45 -9.21 -6.82 -10.84
C GLN A 45 -8.09 -5.88 -10.35
N ASP A 46 -7.32 -6.32 -9.40
CA ASP A 46 -6.30 -5.54 -8.71
C ASP A 46 -5.22 -4.97 -9.64
N TRP A 47 -4.76 -5.73 -10.63
CA TRP A 47 -3.81 -5.25 -11.64
C TRP A 47 -4.38 -4.07 -12.44
N TYR A 48 -5.63 -4.19 -12.89
CA TYR A 48 -6.29 -3.15 -13.66
C TYR A 48 -6.52 -1.89 -12.81
N LEU A 49 -7.01 -2.06 -11.58
CA LEU A 49 -7.24 -0.96 -10.65
C LEU A 49 -5.95 -0.20 -10.32
N ALA A 50 -4.83 -0.92 -10.13
CA ALA A 50 -3.55 -0.27 -9.89
C ALA A 50 -3.09 0.56 -11.10
N ASN A 51 -3.28 0.07 -12.33
CA ASN A 51 -2.96 0.84 -13.53
C ASN A 51 -3.85 2.08 -13.70
N GLU A 52 -5.16 2.00 -13.39
CA GLU A 52 -6.05 3.17 -13.40
C GLU A 52 -5.57 4.23 -12.40
N VAL A 53 -5.10 3.81 -11.21
CA VAL A 53 -4.54 4.73 -10.20
C VAL A 53 -3.25 5.37 -10.69
N ILE A 54 -2.37 4.61 -11.35
CA ILE A 54 -1.13 5.12 -11.94
C ILE A 54 -1.44 6.13 -13.05
N GLN A 55 -2.38 5.86 -13.94
CA GLN A 55 -2.83 6.80 -14.96
C GLN A 55 -3.35 8.10 -14.33
N LYS A 56 -4.17 7.98 -13.29
CA LYS A 56 -4.69 9.13 -12.56
C LYS A 56 -3.58 9.95 -11.91
N TRP A 57 -2.56 9.29 -11.41
CA TRP A 57 -1.38 9.95 -10.89
C TRP A 57 -0.62 10.72 -11.99
N GLN A 58 -0.40 10.10 -13.15
CA GLN A 58 0.25 10.75 -14.29
C GLN A 58 -0.54 11.98 -14.80
N GLU A 59 -1.88 11.88 -14.84
CA GLU A 59 -2.75 13.02 -15.17
C GLU A 59 -2.55 14.19 -14.20
N ILE A 60 -2.56 13.92 -12.89
CA ILE A 60 -2.44 14.94 -11.84
C ILE A 60 -1.07 15.61 -11.86
N THR A 61 -0.03 14.83 -12.12
CA THR A 61 1.36 15.31 -12.18
C THR A 61 1.74 15.83 -13.56
N GLN A 62 0.80 15.87 -14.51
CA GLN A 62 1.05 16.29 -15.89
C GLN A 62 2.21 15.51 -16.56
N GLY A 63 2.29 14.22 -16.26
CA GLY A 63 3.30 13.31 -16.78
C GLY A 63 4.66 13.34 -16.05
N LEU A 64 4.82 14.18 -15.02
CA LEU A 64 6.06 14.25 -14.25
C LEU A 64 6.22 13.11 -13.24
N GLY A 65 5.12 12.48 -12.83
CA GLY A 65 5.14 11.33 -11.95
C GLY A 65 4.97 10.00 -12.69
N TYR A 66 5.63 8.96 -12.23
CA TYR A 66 5.39 7.59 -12.70
C TYR A 66 4.96 6.71 -11.54
N GLY A 67 4.47 5.52 -11.85
CA GLY A 67 4.08 4.54 -10.83
C GLY A 67 4.43 3.13 -11.26
N VAL A 68 4.73 2.28 -10.30
CA VAL A 68 5.00 0.84 -10.50
C VAL A 68 3.83 0.03 -9.96
N ASN A 69 3.34 -0.90 -10.78
CA ASN A 69 2.26 -1.80 -10.41
C ASN A 69 2.83 -3.10 -9.80
N ASN A 70 2.68 -3.27 -8.50
CA ASN A 70 3.12 -4.47 -7.78
C ASN A 70 2.13 -5.66 -7.91
N ASN A 71 0.96 -5.45 -8.56
CA ASN A 71 -0.02 -6.52 -8.77
C ASN A 71 0.19 -7.26 -10.09
N THR A 72 1.39 -7.25 -10.67
CA THR A 72 1.69 -8.04 -11.86
C THR A 72 1.69 -9.54 -11.53
N HIS A 73 1.45 -10.36 -12.55
CA HIS A 73 1.43 -11.82 -12.36
C HIS A 73 2.78 -12.35 -11.86
N GLU A 74 3.86 -11.81 -12.41
CA GLU A 74 5.24 -12.20 -12.09
C GLU A 74 5.56 -11.90 -10.62
N LYS A 75 5.24 -10.69 -10.14
CA LYS A 75 5.48 -10.32 -8.74
C LYS A 75 4.63 -11.13 -7.79
N LYS A 76 3.34 -11.30 -8.08
CA LYS A 76 2.48 -12.17 -7.26
C LYS A 76 3.00 -13.60 -7.20
N LYS A 77 3.49 -14.13 -8.31
CA LYS A 77 4.10 -15.46 -8.33
C LYS A 77 5.33 -15.53 -7.44
N GLN A 78 6.24 -14.56 -7.55
CA GLN A 78 7.43 -14.49 -6.68
C GLN A 78 7.06 -14.46 -5.19
N TYR A 79 6.06 -13.69 -4.82
CA TYR A 79 5.56 -13.63 -3.43
C TYR A 79 4.92 -14.93 -2.99
N ALA A 80 4.13 -15.56 -3.87
CA ALA A 80 3.47 -16.84 -3.58
C ALA A 80 4.50 -17.98 -3.41
N ASP A 81 5.50 -18.04 -4.26
CA ASP A 81 6.57 -19.06 -4.20
C ASP A 81 7.37 -18.98 -2.87
N ARG A 82 7.40 -17.79 -2.25
CA ARG A 82 8.03 -17.54 -0.94
C ARG A 82 7.06 -17.65 0.24
N GLY A 83 5.77 -17.88 0.01
CA GLY A 83 4.72 -17.89 1.04
C GLY A 83 4.39 -16.50 1.59
N LEU A 84 4.72 -15.43 0.88
CA LEU A 84 4.64 -14.03 1.33
C LEU A 84 3.56 -13.21 0.60
N LEU A 85 2.69 -13.84 -0.17
CA LEU A 85 1.67 -13.13 -0.94
C LEU A 85 0.66 -12.44 -0.02
N GLY A 86 0.76 -11.12 0.08
CA GLY A 86 -0.11 -10.26 0.89
C GLY A 86 -0.82 -9.16 0.07
N ILE A 87 -0.85 -9.31 -1.26
CA ILE A 87 -1.52 -8.42 -2.21
C ILE A 87 -2.45 -9.22 -3.12
N GLY A 88 -3.38 -8.56 -3.77
CA GLY A 88 -4.41 -9.18 -4.59
C GLY A 88 -5.65 -9.52 -3.79
N MET A 89 -6.29 -10.65 -4.09
CA MET A 89 -7.45 -11.13 -3.35
C MET A 89 -7.02 -11.74 -2.03
N ILE A 90 -7.49 -11.18 -0.93
CA ILE A 90 -7.21 -11.63 0.44
C ILE A 90 -8.51 -12.15 1.06
N HIS A 91 -8.51 -13.43 1.42
CA HIS A 91 -9.68 -14.06 2.02
C HIS A 91 -9.58 -13.97 3.54
N ARG A 92 -10.59 -13.36 4.17
CA ARG A 92 -10.61 -13.14 5.63
C ARG A 92 -10.61 -14.42 6.48
N ASN A 93 -10.96 -15.56 5.90
CA ASN A 93 -10.94 -16.87 6.53
C ASN A 93 -9.64 -17.65 6.28
N GLN A 94 -8.66 -17.04 5.61
CA GLN A 94 -7.33 -17.61 5.36
C GLN A 94 -6.29 -16.88 6.23
N PRO A 95 -5.87 -17.49 7.36
CA PRO A 95 -4.99 -16.81 8.32
C PRO A 95 -3.65 -16.35 7.72
N LEU A 96 -3.06 -17.15 6.83
CA LEU A 96 -1.79 -16.81 6.18
C LEU A 96 -1.93 -15.60 5.25
N GLU A 97 -2.97 -15.55 4.42
CA GLU A 97 -3.23 -14.40 3.55
C GLU A 97 -3.44 -13.13 4.37
N MET A 98 -4.24 -13.23 5.46
CA MET A 98 -4.47 -12.13 6.38
C MET A 98 -3.17 -11.64 7.03
N GLN A 99 -2.32 -12.57 7.47
CA GLN A 99 -1.04 -12.21 8.08
C GLN A 99 -0.11 -11.54 7.08
N ASN A 100 0.01 -12.08 5.86
CA ASN A 100 0.81 -11.48 4.80
C ASN A 100 0.32 -10.07 4.45
N ALA A 101 -1.00 -9.86 4.35
CA ALA A 101 -1.55 -8.52 4.11
C ALA A 101 -1.24 -7.54 5.25
N LEU A 102 -1.26 -8.01 6.51
CA LEU A 102 -0.86 -7.21 7.67
C LEU A 102 0.63 -6.87 7.64
N ASN A 103 1.48 -7.79 7.20
CA ASN A 103 2.92 -7.55 7.04
C ASN A 103 3.18 -6.46 5.99
N VAL A 104 2.49 -6.52 4.83
CA VAL A 104 2.55 -5.46 3.81
C VAL A 104 2.11 -4.11 4.38
N ALA A 105 1.01 -4.08 5.15
CA ALA A 105 0.54 -2.85 5.81
C ALA A 105 1.53 -2.34 6.86
N SER A 106 2.15 -3.23 7.63
CA SER A 106 3.15 -2.88 8.64
C SER A 106 4.39 -2.24 8.02
N TYR A 107 4.82 -2.73 6.85
CA TYR A 107 5.92 -2.14 6.11
C TYR A 107 5.70 -0.64 5.80
N LEU A 108 4.47 -0.24 5.45
CA LEU A 108 4.15 1.17 5.20
C LEU A 108 4.31 2.06 6.44
N THR A 109 4.34 1.47 7.63
CA THR A 109 4.40 2.20 8.90
C THR A 109 5.76 2.18 9.57
N GLN A 110 6.73 1.44 9.03
CA GLN A 110 8.08 1.34 9.59
C GLN A 110 8.85 2.64 9.33
N PRO A 111 9.24 3.39 10.40
CA PRO A 111 9.91 4.68 10.25
C PRO A 111 11.38 4.56 9.86
N GLU A 112 11.99 3.40 10.02
CA GLU A 112 13.44 3.18 9.99
C GLU A 112 13.90 2.27 8.85
N LYS A 113 13.39 2.51 7.66
CA LYS A 113 14.04 1.91 6.48
C LYS A 113 15.37 2.60 6.26
N TYR A 114 16.42 1.81 6.17
CA TYR A 114 17.79 2.25 5.97
C TYR A 114 17.87 3.41 4.96
N LEU A 115 18.49 4.53 5.37
CA LEU A 115 18.80 5.70 4.55
C LEU A 115 17.61 6.57 4.09
N GLN A 116 16.45 6.46 4.68
CA GLN A 116 15.37 7.40 4.40
C GLN A 116 15.58 8.70 5.19
N ARG A 117 15.95 9.75 4.52
CA ARG A 117 16.07 11.08 5.12
C ARG A 117 14.78 11.86 4.95
N MET A 118 14.11 12.21 6.03
CA MET A 118 13.10 13.25 6.00
C MET A 118 13.77 14.62 5.79
N LEU A 119 14.01 15.00 4.55
CA LEU A 119 14.60 16.28 4.19
C LEU A 119 13.56 17.38 3.97
N ILE A 120 12.57 17.45 4.85
CA ILE A 120 11.78 18.65 4.86
C ILE A 120 12.11 19.36 6.16
N LYS A 121 12.98 20.37 6.06
CA LYS A 121 13.17 21.31 7.17
C LYS A 121 11.79 21.84 7.56
N PRO A 122 11.25 21.52 8.72
CA PRO A 122 9.95 22.04 9.11
C PRO A 122 10.08 23.55 9.27
N LYS A 123 9.25 24.33 8.60
CA LYS A 123 9.09 25.77 8.87
C LYS A 123 8.53 26.05 10.27
N ALA A 124 8.19 24.99 11.00
CA ALA A 124 7.73 25.01 12.39
C ALA A 124 8.31 23.78 13.09
N ASN A 125 8.60 23.87 14.39
CA ASN A 125 9.18 22.82 15.25
C ASN A 125 8.31 21.54 15.42
N LYS A 126 7.53 21.16 14.42
CA LYS A 126 6.69 19.96 14.44
C LYS A 126 7.12 19.00 13.34
N PRO A 127 7.29 17.69 13.63
CA PRO A 127 7.59 16.69 12.63
C PRO A 127 6.46 16.65 11.59
N LYS A 128 6.80 16.59 10.30
CA LYS A 128 5.83 16.41 9.24
C LYS A 128 5.29 15.00 9.27
N ARG A 129 3.98 14.89 9.09
CA ARG A 129 3.32 13.60 8.94
C ARG A 129 3.69 13.01 7.58
N THR A 130 4.28 11.81 7.58
CA THR A 130 4.66 11.06 6.38
C THR A 130 3.72 9.89 6.09
N PHE A 131 2.99 9.43 7.09
CA PHE A 131 2.01 8.36 6.92
C PHE A 131 0.58 8.89 6.99
N PHE A 132 -0.23 8.53 6.00
CA PHE A 132 -1.63 8.89 5.88
C PHE A 132 -2.46 7.63 5.73
N LYS A 133 -3.59 7.57 6.40
CA LYS A 133 -4.54 6.46 6.27
C LYS A 133 -5.97 6.97 6.30
N GLY A 134 -6.86 6.23 5.66
CA GLY A 134 -8.30 6.43 5.72
C GLY A 134 -9.04 5.11 5.67
N VAL A 135 -10.17 5.05 6.37
CA VAL A 135 -11.10 3.92 6.32
C VAL A 135 -12.44 4.49 5.90
N TYR A 136 -13.04 3.91 4.88
CA TYR A 136 -14.36 4.26 4.37
C TYR A 136 -15.35 3.18 4.80
N ARG A 137 -16.23 3.52 5.72
CA ARG A 137 -17.29 2.61 6.16
C ARG A 137 -18.42 2.66 5.13
N GLU A 138 -18.77 1.54 4.54
CA GLU A 138 -20.09 1.38 3.94
C GLU A 138 -21.10 1.42 5.09
N HIS A 139 -22.17 2.21 4.93
CA HIS A 139 -23.19 2.39 5.98
C HIS A 139 -23.70 1.05 6.48
N GLY A 140 -23.57 0.79 7.77
CA GLY A 140 -24.25 -0.28 8.50
C GLY A 140 -23.46 -1.57 8.79
N ARG A 141 -22.22 -1.74 8.38
CA ARG A 141 -21.45 -2.95 8.71
C ARG A 141 -20.35 -2.66 9.73
N ASN A 142 -20.59 -3.07 10.97
CA ASN A 142 -19.55 -3.16 11.99
C ASN A 142 -18.73 -4.45 11.75
N TYR A 143 -17.62 -4.34 11.04
CA TYR A 143 -16.68 -5.44 10.96
C TYR A 143 -15.89 -5.52 12.27
N LYS A 144 -16.22 -6.49 13.14
CA LYS A 144 -15.29 -6.93 14.18
C LYS A 144 -14.23 -7.77 13.49
N ILE A 145 -13.02 -7.24 13.38
CA ILE A 145 -11.85 -8.00 12.95
C ILE A 145 -11.43 -8.85 14.16
N ASN A 146 -11.78 -10.11 14.17
CA ASN A 146 -11.18 -11.06 15.08
C ASN A 146 -9.80 -11.42 14.51
N LEU A 147 -8.78 -10.70 14.93
CA LEU A 147 -7.40 -11.09 14.65
C LEU A 147 -7.12 -12.44 15.30
N PRO A 148 -6.56 -13.43 14.59
CA PRO A 148 -6.17 -14.67 15.20
C PRO A 148 -5.13 -14.36 16.29
N LYS A 149 -5.37 -14.82 17.52
CA LYS A 149 -4.37 -14.81 18.58
C LYS A 149 -3.26 -15.74 18.14
N SER A 150 -2.11 -15.16 17.78
CA SER A 150 -0.81 -15.83 17.56
C SER A 150 -0.87 -17.18 16.82
N ALA A 151 -1.15 -17.19 15.53
CA ALA A 151 -0.54 -18.20 14.68
C ALA A 151 0.97 -17.86 14.60
N GLY A 152 1.83 -18.88 14.79
CA GLY A 152 3.28 -18.70 14.72
C GLY A 152 3.66 -18.06 13.38
N VAL A 153 4.01 -16.82 13.45
CA VAL A 153 4.25 -15.99 12.28
C VAL A 153 5.68 -16.24 11.86
N GLY A 154 5.87 -16.66 10.62
CA GLY A 154 7.14 -16.43 9.96
C GLY A 154 7.38 -14.92 9.97
N VAL A 155 8.33 -14.47 10.76
CA VAL A 155 8.72 -13.07 10.77
C VAL A 155 9.39 -12.81 9.43
N TRP A 156 8.85 -11.89 8.65
CA TRP A 156 9.53 -11.41 7.45
C TRP A 156 10.90 -10.87 7.85
N SER A 157 11.96 -11.38 7.25
CA SER A 157 13.28 -10.77 7.41
C SER A 157 13.29 -9.42 6.70
N GLU A 158 14.20 -8.53 7.09
CA GLU A 158 14.40 -7.26 6.36
C GLU A 158 14.65 -7.51 4.88
N GLN A 159 15.39 -8.56 4.52
CA GLN A 159 15.65 -8.95 3.14
C GLN A 159 14.38 -9.38 2.40
N ASP A 160 13.45 -10.10 3.06
CA ASP A 160 12.18 -10.49 2.46
C ASP A 160 11.32 -9.28 2.12
N VAL A 161 11.41 -8.24 2.93
CA VAL A 161 10.70 -7.00 2.75
C VAL A 161 11.38 -6.12 1.71
N ASP A 162 12.70 -6.04 1.70
CA ASP A 162 13.48 -5.27 0.74
C ASP A 162 13.32 -5.84 -0.67
N ASP A 163 13.41 -7.18 -0.85
CA ASP A 163 13.15 -7.83 -2.12
C ASP A 163 11.71 -7.66 -2.62
N LEU A 164 10.75 -7.49 -1.67
CA LEU A 164 9.36 -7.23 -1.99
C LEU A 164 9.15 -5.84 -2.58
N LEU A 165 10.04 -4.92 -2.23
CA LEU A 165 9.87 -3.48 -2.40
C LEU A 165 11.01 -2.82 -3.18
N ASP A 166 11.99 -3.60 -3.63
CA ASP A 166 13.09 -3.11 -4.48
C ASP A 166 12.61 -2.48 -5.80
N GLU A 167 11.35 -2.70 -6.13
CA GLU A 167 10.62 -1.85 -7.05
C GLU A 167 9.34 -1.33 -6.36
N PRO A 168 9.43 -0.28 -5.56
CA PRO A 168 8.27 0.32 -4.93
C PRO A 168 7.26 0.75 -5.99
N MET A 169 5.97 0.86 -5.58
CA MET A 169 5.06 1.74 -6.28
C MET A 169 5.59 3.15 -6.08
N VAL A 170 6.58 3.52 -6.90
CA VAL A 170 7.22 4.82 -6.84
C VAL A 170 6.27 5.79 -7.50
N ILE A 171 5.62 6.60 -6.69
CA ILE A 171 5.01 7.83 -7.17
C ILE A 171 6.07 8.88 -6.93
N GLU A 172 6.92 9.15 -7.91
CA GLU A 172 7.85 10.27 -7.84
C GLU A 172 7.08 11.58 -8.01
N LEU A 173 7.23 12.47 -7.03
CA LEU A 173 6.73 13.83 -7.05
C LEU A 173 7.82 14.76 -7.59
#